data_7e7e501a3cc289519560d059150add3e
#
_entry.id   7e7e501a3cc289519560d059150add3e
#
_cell.length_a   1.000
_cell.length_b   1.000
_cell.length_c   1.000
_cell.angle_alpha   90.00
_cell.angle_beta   90.00
_cell.angle_gamma   90.00
#
_symmetry.space_group_name_H-M   'P 1'
#
loop_
_entity.id
_entity.type
_entity.pdbx_description
1 polymer ?
#
loop_
_entity_poly.entity_id
_entity_poly.type
_entity_poly.pdbx_seq_one_letter_code
_entity_poly.pdbx_strand_id
1 'polypeptide(L)'
;MQLRTHLEIDTSLSGEVLELSEGGAVLKLKTDRRMVADEKGLVHGGFIFSLADFCAMATVNEPTVVLAQASIKFLKPVVVGDELIAEGRLTKSEGKRRWVFVEVKRGEEKVAEGEFLCVVPEKHVLS
;
A
#
# COMPACT_ATOMS: atom_id res chain seq x y z
N MET A 1 -12.80 4.10 -12.73
CA MET A 1 -11.95 2.89 -12.78
C MET A 1 -12.26 2.03 -11.58
N GLN A 2 -12.26 0.74 -11.74
CA GLN A 2 -12.67 -0.21 -10.71
C GLN A 2 -11.49 -1.06 -10.25
N LEU A 3 -11.40 -1.33 -8.95
CA LEU A 3 -10.38 -2.22 -8.39
C LEU A 3 -10.60 -3.65 -8.88
N ARG A 4 -9.53 -4.29 -9.37
CA ARG A 4 -9.58 -5.60 -10.00
C ARG A 4 -8.76 -6.66 -9.25
N THR A 5 -8.16 -6.30 -8.12
CA THR A 5 -7.28 -7.18 -7.36
C THR A 5 -7.46 -6.98 -5.87
N HIS A 6 -7.05 -7.95 -5.07
CA HIS A 6 -7.07 -7.88 -3.61
C HIS A 6 -8.48 -7.58 -3.06
N LEU A 7 -9.50 -8.17 -3.69
CA LEU A 7 -10.89 -7.85 -3.39
C LEU A 7 -11.36 -8.36 -2.02
N GLU A 8 -10.63 -9.30 -1.41
CA GLU A 8 -10.96 -9.87 -0.10
C GLU A 8 -10.11 -9.28 1.03
N ILE A 9 -9.29 -8.28 0.73
CA ILE A 9 -8.42 -7.67 1.75
C ILE A 9 -9.27 -6.93 2.79
N ASP A 10 -8.81 -6.97 4.06
CA ASP A 10 -9.49 -6.23 5.12
C ASP A 10 -9.10 -4.75 5.03
N THR A 11 -10.01 -3.93 4.52
CA THR A 11 -9.75 -2.51 4.31
C THR A 11 -9.60 -1.72 5.61
N SER A 12 -10.11 -2.25 6.72
CA SER A 12 -9.93 -1.60 8.02
C SER A 12 -8.50 -1.72 8.54
N LEU A 13 -7.74 -2.68 8.03
CA LEU A 13 -6.34 -2.92 8.43
C LEU A 13 -5.34 -2.52 7.36
N SER A 14 -5.73 -2.53 6.10
CA SER A 14 -4.82 -2.28 4.98
C SER A 14 -5.14 -1.02 4.18
N GLY A 15 -6.26 -0.38 4.47
CA GLY A 15 -6.65 0.85 3.80
C GLY A 15 -7.79 0.67 2.81
N GLU A 16 -8.46 1.77 2.52
CA GLU A 16 -9.53 1.80 1.52
C GLU A 16 -9.11 2.64 0.33
N VAL A 17 -9.53 2.23 -0.85
CA VAL A 17 -9.21 2.94 -2.08
C VAL A 17 -10.08 4.19 -2.18
N LEU A 18 -9.44 5.35 -2.31
CA LEU A 18 -10.13 6.63 -2.54
C LEU A 18 -10.18 6.99 -4.02
N GLU A 19 -9.07 6.76 -4.73
CA GLU A 19 -8.97 7.10 -6.14
C GLU A 19 -8.14 6.04 -6.87
N LEU A 20 -8.56 5.73 -8.09
CA LEU A 20 -7.80 4.88 -9.00
C LEU A 20 -7.67 5.59 -10.34
N SER A 21 -6.49 5.51 -10.91
CA SER A 21 -6.23 5.96 -12.27
C SER A 21 -5.28 4.96 -12.92
N GLU A 22 -5.08 5.07 -14.22
CA GLU A 22 -4.10 4.22 -14.87
C GLU A 22 -2.72 4.56 -14.35
N GLY A 23 -2.07 3.61 -13.69
CA GLY A 23 -0.74 3.81 -13.11
C GLY A 23 -0.72 4.61 -11.83
N GLY A 24 -1.85 4.75 -11.15
CA GLY A 24 -1.91 5.49 -9.89
C GLY A 24 -3.04 5.06 -8.97
N ALA A 25 -2.83 5.20 -7.66
CA ALA A 25 -3.86 4.92 -6.66
C ALA A 25 -3.65 5.80 -5.44
N VAL A 26 -4.75 6.16 -4.80
CA VAL A 26 -4.73 6.87 -3.51
C VAL A 26 -5.57 6.06 -2.54
N LEU A 27 -4.99 5.71 -1.40
CA LEU A 27 -5.63 4.94 -0.35
C LEU A 27 -5.57 5.69 0.97
N LYS A 28 -6.51 5.35 1.86
CA LYS A 28 -6.60 5.94 3.20
C LYS A 28 -6.66 4.84 4.24
N LEU A 29 -5.90 4.99 5.32
CA LEU A 29 -5.98 4.12 6.48
C LEU A 29 -6.15 4.98 7.73
N LYS A 30 -7.22 4.73 8.48
CA LYS A 30 -7.35 5.31 9.81
C LYS A 30 -6.78 4.30 10.81
N THR A 31 -5.71 4.66 11.48
CA THR A 31 -5.08 3.76 12.45
C THR A 31 -5.92 3.64 13.71
N ASP A 32 -5.90 2.45 14.32
CA ASP A 32 -6.67 2.18 15.53
C ASP A 32 -5.90 1.26 16.49
N ARG A 33 -6.51 0.96 17.63
CA ARG A 33 -5.83 0.22 18.68
C ARG A 33 -5.39 -1.19 18.31
N ARG A 34 -5.98 -1.80 17.30
CA ARG A 34 -5.55 -3.14 16.84
C ARG A 34 -4.13 -3.10 16.27
N MET A 35 -3.64 -1.91 15.94
CA MET A 35 -2.36 -1.70 15.25
C MET A 35 -1.22 -1.34 16.19
N VAL A 36 -1.48 -1.28 17.50
CA VAL A 36 -0.47 -0.78 18.42
C VAL A 36 0.66 -1.78 18.65
N ALA A 37 1.87 -1.26 18.73
CA ALA A 37 3.07 -2.03 19.05
C ALA A 37 3.40 -1.98 20.54
N ASP A 38 2.99 -0.93 21.25
CA ASP A 38 3.35 -0.72 22.65
C ASP A 38 2.28 0.08 23.42
N GLU A 39 2.54 0.30 24.71
CA GLU A 39 1.63 1.00 25.59
C GLU A 39 1.54 2.51 25.32
N LYS A 40 2.47 3.08 24.56
CA LYS A 40 2.46 4.51 24.22
C LYS A 40 1.64 4.81 22.96
N GLY A 41 1.08 3.79 22.34
CA GLY A 41 0.24 3.96 21.17
C GLY A 41 0.98 4.03 19.85
N LEU A 42 2.24 3.60 19.83
CA LEU A 42 3.00 3.52 18.56
C LEU A 42 2.34 2.51 17.64
N VAL A 43 2.08 2.90 16.43
CA VAL A 43 1.56 1.98 15.41
C VAL A 43 2.70 1.10 14.91
N HIS A 44 2.46 -0.22 14.91
CA HIS A 44 3.43 -1.18 14.37
C HIS A 44 3.64 -0.94 12.87
N GLY A 45 4.92 -0.91 12.47
CA GLY A 45 5.29 -0.62 11.07
C GLY A 45 4.67 -1.57 10.04
N GLY A 46 4.32 -2.78 10.46
CA GLY A 46 3.66 -3.75 9.59
C GLY A 46 2.33 -3.24 9.01
N PHE A 47 1.61 -2.39 9.73
CA PHE A 47 0.34 -1.85 9.24
C PHE A 47 0.57 -0.71 8.24
N ILE A 48 1.61 0.08 8.44
CA ILE A 48 2.01 1.09 7.46
C ILE A 48 2.47 0.38 6.18
N PHE A 49 3.23 -0.70 6.33
CA PHE A 49 3.66 -1.52 5.20
C PHE A 49 2.46 -2.12 4.47
N SER A 50 1.48 -2.64 5.21
CA SER A 50 0.27 -3.23 4.61
C SER A 50 -0.48 -2.22 3.75
N LEU A 51 -0.61 -0.98 4.23
CA LEU A 51 -1.20 0.10 3.46
C LEU A 51 -0.40 0.38 2.19
N ALA A 52 0.91 0.49 2.32
CA ALA A 52 1.78 0.78 1.18
C ALA A 52 1.75 -0.34 0.14
N ASP A 53 1.76 -1.60 0.61
CA ASP A 53 1.68 -2.77 -0.24
C ASP A 53 0.35 -2.80 -1.01
N PHE A 54 -0.77 -2.65 -0.32
CA PHE A 54 -2.07 -2.63 -0.99
C PHE A 54 -2.16 -1.46 -1.98
N CYS A 55 -1.61 -0.31 -1.62
CA CYS A 55 -1.55 0.84 -2.53
C CYS A 55 -0.77 0.50 -3.80
N ALA A 56 0.34 -0.23 -3.69
CA ALA A 56 1.12 -0.67 -4.84
C ALA A 56 0.31 -1.64 -5.72
N MET A 57 -0.39 -2.60 -5.08
CA MET A 57 -1.23 -3.55 -5.82
C MET A 57 -2.35 -2.83 -6.56
N ALA A 58 -3.02 -1.88 -5.89
CA ALA A 58 -4.09 -1.09 -6.48
C ALA A 58 -3.58 -0.20 -7.63
N THR A 59 -2.34 0.29 -7.52
CA THR A 59 -1.72 1.09 -8.58
C THR A 59 -1.54 0.27 -9.85
N VAL A 60 -1.09 -0.98 -9.73
CA VAL A 60 -0.95 -1.90 -10.85
C VAL A 60 -2.33 -2.34 -11.34
N ASN A 61 -3.20 -2.67 -10.40
CA ASN A 61 -4.60 -3.02 -10.64
C ASN A 61 -4.83 -4.11 -11.69
N GLU A 62 -3.99 -5.14 -11.67
CA GLU A 62 -4.16 -6.32 -12.51
C GLU A 62 -4.66 -7.48 -11.63
N PRO A 63 -5.60 -8.31 -12.12
CA PRO A 63 -6.21 -9.36 -11.29
C PRO A 63 -5.23 -10.34 -10.65
N THR A 64 -4.09 -10.59 -11.29
CA THR A 64 -3.12 -11.58 -10.82
C THR A 64 -1.92 -10.98 -10.12
N VAL A 65 -1.88 -9.65 -9.93
CA VAL A 65 -0.70 -8.99 -9.37
C VAL A 65 -0.35 -9.51 -7.98
N VAL A 66 0.94 -9.72 -7.76
CA VAL A 66 1.50 -10.07 -6.45
C VAL A 66 2.74 -9.23 -6.19
N LEU A 67 3.05 -9.04 -4.91
CA LEU A 67 4.28 -8.36 -4.51
C LEU A 67 5.43 -9.35 -4.56
N ALA A 68 6.53 -8.97 -5.19
CA ALA A 68 7.74 -9.80 -5.27
C ALA A 68 8.87 -9.26 -4.38
N GLN A 69 8.99 -7.94 -4.27
CA GLN A 69 10.08 -7.33 -3.49
C GLN A 69 9.68 -5.92 -3.10
N ALA A 70 10.10 -5.49 -1.92
CA ALA A 70 9.83 -4.12 -1.47
C ALA A 70 11.04 -3.57 -0.72
N SER A 71 11.25 -2.26 -0.87
CA SER A 71 12.20 -1.51 -0.06
C SER A 71 11.44 -0.30 0.48
N ILE A 72 11.28 -0.22 1.80
CA ILE A 72 10.50 0.85 2.42
C ILE A 72 11.31 1.51 3.53
N LYS A 73 11.16 2.84 3.63
CA LYS A 73 11.76 3.63 4.71
C LYS A 73 10.65 4.19 5.56
N PHE A 74 10.79 4.02 6.88
CA PHE A 74 9.88 4.59 7.87
C PHE A 74 10.52 5.86 8.39
N LEU A 75 9.98 7.01 8.00
CA LEU A 75 10.62 8.32 8.21
C LEU A 75 10.18 9.00 9.51
N LYS A 76 8.95 8.75 9.95
CA LYS A 76 8.37 9.35 11.14
C LYS A 76 7.49 8.34 11.85
N PRO A 77 7.42 8.40 13.20
CA PRO A 77 6.52 7.51 13.94
C PRO A 77 5.06 7.86 13.68
N VAL A 78 4.22 6.83 13.73
CA VAL A 78 2.77 6.96 13.60
C VAL A 78 2.15 6.50 14.91
N VAL A 79 1.17 7.23 15.41
CA VAL A 79 0.46 6.86 16.62
C VAL A 79 -1.01 6.55 16.33
N VAL A 80 -1.59 5.72 17.19
CA VAL A 80 -3.00 5.31 17.08
C VAL A 80 -3.89 6.54 16.99
N GLY A 81 -4.79 6.53 16.01
CA GLY A 81 -5.66 7.66 15.70
C GLY A 81 -5.21 8.48 14.50
N ASP A 82 -3.96 8.36 14.11
CA ASP A 82 -3.47 9.06 12.93
C ASP A 82 -4.17 8.52 11.68
N GLU A 83 -4.47 9.42 10.77
CA GLU A 83 -5.06 9.09 9.47
C GLU A 83 -3.97 9.20 8.41
N LEU A 84 -3.78 8.14 7.66
CA LEU A 84 -2.71 8.04 6.67
C LEU A 84 -3.29 8.01 5.25
N ILE A 85 -2.61 8.72 4.35
CA ILE A 85 -2.91 8.67 2.91
C ILE A 85 -1.70 8.09 2.20
N ALA A 86 -1.91 7.03 1.44
CA ALA A 86 -0.90 6.44 0.60
C ALA A 86 -1.17 6.81 -0.85
N GLU A 87 -0.13 7.24 -1.55
CA GLU A 87 -0.21 7.56 -2.97
C GLU A 87 0.80 6.71 -3.72
N GLY A 88 0.31 5.94 -4.69
CA GLY A 88 1.13 5.06 -5.52
C GLY A 88 1.24 5.58 -6.93
N ARG A 89 2.39 5.36 -7.52
CA ARG A 89 2.68 5.76 -8.90
C ARG A 89 3.51 4.69 -9.58
N LEU A 90 3.01 4.20 -10.72
CA LEU A 90 3.75 3.27 -11.56
C LEU A 90 4.95 4.00 -12.16
N THR A 91 6.16 3.50 -11.94
CA THR A 91 7.39 4.15 -12.41
C THR A 91 8.02 3.41 -13.59
N LYS A 92 7.78 2.11 -13.70
CA LYS A 92 8.38 1.31 -14.78
C LYS A 92 7.57 0.04 -15.01
N SER A 93 7.49 -0.40 -16.26
CA SER A 93 6.90 -1.67 -16.67
C SER A 93 7.86 -2.37 -17.60
N GLU A 94 8.10 -3.67 -17.35
CA GLU A 94 8.98 -4.47 -18.19
C GLU A 94 8.53 -5.93 -18.11
N GLY A 95 8.01 -6.47 -19.19
CA GLY A 95 7.44 -7.82 -19.21
C GLY A 95 6.34 -7.95 -18.16
N LYS A 96 6.48 -8.92 -17.27
CA LYS A 96 5.52 -9.15 -16.17
C LYS A 96 5.79 -8.28 -14.94
N ARG A 97 6.84 -7.49 -14.96
CA ARG A 97 7.27 -6.68 -13.82
C ARG A 97 6.70 -5.28 -13.86
N ARG A 98 6.32 -4.77 -12.68
CA ARG A 98 5.82 -3.41 -12.49
C ARG A 98 6.51 -2.82 -11.27
N TRP A 99 7.13 -1.66 -11.43
CA TRP A 99 7.73 -0.96 -10.29
C TRP A 99 6.81 0.18 -9.90
N VAL A 100 6.49 0.25 -8.61
CA VAL A 100 5.60 1.27 -8.07
C VAL A 100 6.31 1.99 -6.94
N PHE A 101 6.27 3.31 -6.97
CA PHE A 101 6.73 4.14 -5.85
C PHE A 101 5.51 4.54 -5.03
N VAL A 102 5.59 4.37 -3.71
CA VAL A 102 4.50 4.71 -2.79
C VAL A 102 5.00 5.67 -1.73
N GLU A 103 4.25 6.73 -1.51
CA GLU A 103 4.47 7.66 -0.39
C GLU A 103 3.30 7.56 0.57
N VAL A 104 3.59 7.52 1.87
CA VAL A 104 2.56 7.51 2.91
C VAL A 104 2.70 8.79 3.71
N LYS A 105 1.60 9.52 3.84
CA LYS A 105 1.57 10.82 4.51
C LYS A 105 0.53 10.87 5.61
N ARG A 106 0.85 11.65 6.63
CA ARG A 106 -0.08 12.08 7.66
C ARG A 106 -0.20 13.60 7.49
N GLY A 107 -1.34 14.04 6.93
CA GLY A 107 -1.45 15.42 6.47
C GLY A 107 -0.41 15.70 5.37
N GLU A 108 0.44 16.68 5.58
CA GLU A 108 1.50 17.00 4.62
C GLU A 108 2.84 16.34 4.97
N GLU A 109 2.92 15.69 6.13
CA GLU A 109 4.15 15.06 6.59
C GLU A 109 4.30 13.65 6.02
N LYS A 110 5.38 13.40 5.31
CA LYS A 110 5.70 12.07 4.81
C LYS A 110 6.18 11.21 5.98
N VAL A 111 5.50 10.10 6.25
CA VAL A 111 5.84 9.18 7.34
C VAL A 111 6.55 7.92 6.82
N ALA A 112 6.36 7.57 5.56
CA ALA A 112 7.04 6.43 4.96
C ALA A 112 7.08 6.59 3.44
N GLU A 113 8.01 5.90 2.80
CA GLU A 113 8.07 5.81 1.35
C GLU A 113 8.78 4.54 0.94
N GLY A 114 8.46 4.03 -0.23
CA GLY A 114 9.11 2.82 -0.69
C GLY A 114 8.91 2.53 -2.15
N GLU A 115 9.72 1.59 -2.62
CA GLU A 115 9.63 1.07 -3.98
C GLU A 115 9.20 -0.39 -3.92
N PHE A 116 8.22 -0.72 -4.74
CA PHE A 116 7.59 -2.04 -4.74
C PHE A 116 7.74 -2.66 -6.12
N LEU A 117 8.36 -3.83 -6.16
CA LEU A 117 8.41 -4.63 -7.38
C LEU A 117 7.24 -5.60 -7.37
N CYS A 118 6.35 -5.42 -8.32
CA CYS A 118 5.14 -6.22 -8.47
C CYS A 118 5.28 -7.09 -9.71
N VAL A 119 4.68 -8.27 -9.66
CA VAL A 119 4.69 -9.20 -10.79
C VAL A 119 3.26 -9.50 -11.19
N VAL A 120 3.00 -9.51 -12.50
CA VAL A 120 1.69 -9.83 -13.08
C VAL A 120 1.84 -11.13 -13.89
N PRO A 121 1.70 -12.29 -13.23
CA PRO A 121 1.76 -13.57 -13.95
C PRO A 121 0.52 -13.76 -14.82
N GLU A 122 0.61 -14.64 -15.82
CA GLU A 122 -0.51 -14.93 -16.70
C GLU A 122 -1.66 -15.60 -15.97
N LYS A 123 -1.35 -16.39 -14.93
CA LYS A 123 -2.34 -17.08 -14.10
C LYS A 123 -2.11 -16.72 -12.65
N HIS A 124 -3.17 -16.81 -11.86
CA HIS A 124 -3.07 -16.67 -10.41
C HIS A 124 -1.98 -17.60 -9.87
N VAL A 125 -1.15 -17.12 -8.93
CA VAL A 125 -0.01 -17.88 -8.39
C VAL A 125 -0.44 -19.20 -7.72
N LEU A 126 -1.70 -19.31 -7.31
CA LEU A 126 -2.25 -20.53 -6.72
C LEU A 126 -2.96 -21.43 -7.73
N SER A 127 -2.96 -21.06 -9.00
CA SER A 127 -3.62 -21.86 -10.05
C SER A 127 -2.76 -23.03 -10.48
#